data_55ebf136078ad74eb8d207e224d94d84
#
_entry.id   55ebf136078ad74eb8d207e224d94d84
#
_cell.length_a   1.000
_cell.length_b   1.000
_cell.length_c   1.000
_cell.angle_alpha   90.00
_cell.angle_beta   90.00
_cell.angle_gamma   90.00
#
_symmetry.space_group_name_H-M   'P 1'
#
loop_
_entity.id
_entity.type
_entity.pdbx_description
1 polymer ?
#
loop_
_entity_poly.entity_id
_entity_poly.type
_entity_poly.pdbx_seq_one_letter_code
_entity_poly.pdbx_strand_id
1 'polypeptide(L)'
;MISIELTDTKDFMNKLLRTEIFDNFLLQEAVITKAASYVIDGHLQEGFYSSTELEENGIAGYSILPFRMLRTNCFDLIKGRQTPSSFKFVFLLSPENMEHTLSSLHSAFTVSDISGFFINIRYQSQLLTLTTGISYNIFSADKTLDSEWDKLVMKFLANNDINFKEL
;
A
#
# COMPACT_ATOMS: atom_id res chain seq x y z
N MET A 1 7.26 -12.54 -5.74
CA MET A 1 6.11 -11.72 -6.16
C MET A 1 4.93 -12.62 -6.45
N ILE A 2 3.81 -12.36 -5.79
CA ILE A 2 2.55 -13.05 -6.10
C ILE A 2 1.58 -12.11 -6.81
N SER A 3 0.62 -12.72 -7.51
CA SER A 3 -0.54 -12.02 -8.05
C SER A 3 -1.77 -12.77 -7.59
N ILE A 4 -2.69 -12.05 -6.95
CA ILE A 4 -3.92 -12.63 -6.42
C ILE A 4 -5.12 -11.81 -6.85
N GLU A 5 -6.28 -12.47 -6.96
CA GLU A 5 -7.56 -11.82 -7.14
C GLU A 5 -8.23 -11.62 -5.77
N LEU A 6 -8.67 -10.40 -5.50
CA LEU A 6 -9.52 -10.10 -4.34
C LEU A 6 -10.96 -10.37 -4.76
N THR A 7 -11.55 -11.43 -4.23
CA THR A 7 -12.77 -12.01 -4.79
C THR A 7 -14.06 -11.29 -4.40
N ASP A 8 -14.03 -10.49 -3.33
CA ASP A 8 -15.16 -9.67 -2.90
C ASP A 8 -14.80 -8.19 -2.99
N THR A 9 -15.01 -7.62 -4.16
CA THR A 9 -14.67 -6.22 -4.45
C THR A 9 -15.35 -5.24 -3.50
N LYS A 10 -16.66 -5.43 -3.25
CA LYS A 10 -17.42 -4.52 -2.40
C LYS A 10 -16.92 -4.54 -0.96
N ASP A 11 -16.70 -5.72 -0.40
CA ASP A 11 -16.18 -5.88 0.96
C ASP A 11 -14.78 -5.28 1.07
N PHE A 12 -13.93 -5.56 0.09
CA PHE A 12 -12.57 -5.02 0.06
C PHE A 12 -12.57 -3.50 0.03
N MET A 13 -13.37 -2.89 -0.85
CA MET A 13 -13.44 -1.43 -0.97
C MET A 13 -13.96 -0.80 0.32
N ASN A 14 -14.89 -1.45 0.99
CA ASN A 14 -15.37 -1.02 2.31
C ASN A 14 -14.25 -1.03 3.34
N LYS A 15 -13.47 -2.11 3.39
CA LYS A 15 -12.35 -2.25 4.32
C LYS A 15 -11.24 -1.24 4.01
N LEU A 16 -10.94 -1.02 2.73
CA LEU A 16 -9.93 -0.05 2.31
C LEU A 16 -10.32 1.38 2.69
N LEU A 17 -11.54 1.79 2.37
CA LEU A 17 -11.94 3.20 2.40
C LEU A 17 -12.66 3.61 3.68
N ARG A 18 -13.26 2.68 4.41
CA ARG A 18 -14.08 2.97 5.59
C ARG A 18 -13.53 2.42 6.89
N THR A 19 -12.42 1.70 6.85
CA THR A 19 -11.76 1.17 8.04
C THR A 19 -10.31 1.61 8.08
N GLU A 20 -9.66 1.33 9.20
CA GLU A 20 -8.25 1.69 9.43
C GLU A 20 -7.26 0.58 9.03
N ILE A 21 -7.74 -0.47 8.35
CA ILE A 21 -6.92 -1.66 8.05
C ILE A 21 -5.64 -1.31 7.28
N PHE A 22 -5.73 -0.40 6.31
CA PHE A 22 -4.58 0.01 5.48
C PHE A 22 -3.90 1.30 5.94
N ASP A 23 -4.35 1.89 7.04
CA ASP A 23 -3.95 3.24 7.45
C ASP A 23 -2.46 3.41 7.75
N ASN A 24 -1.79 2.33 8.14
CA ASN A 24 -0.36 2.37 8.49
C ASN A 24 0.57 2.10 7.30
N PHE A 25 0.03 1.70 6.16
CA PHE A 25 0.82 1.68 4.93
C PHE A 25 1.02 3.11 4.42
N LEU A 26 2.13 3.36 3.74
CA LEU A 26 2.32 4.59 3.00
C LEU A 26 1.60 4.48 1.67
N LEU A 27 0.96 5.56 1.23
CA LEU A 27 0.37 5.62 -0.11
C LEU A 27 1.29 6.40 -1.03
N GLN A 28 2.01 5.70 -1.90
CA GLN A 28 2.87 6.34 -2.88
C GLN A 28 2.04 7.04 -3.96
N GLU A 29 1.02 6.37 -4.46
CA GLU A 29 0.17 6.88 -5.53
C GLU A 29 -1.20 6.21 -5.49
N ALA A 30 -2.24 6.99 -5.80
CA ALA A 30 -3.55 6.47 -6.15
C ALA A 30 -3.99 7.11 -7.46
N VAL A 31 -4.46 6.31 -8.40
CA VAL A 31 -5.05 6.78 -9.66
C VAL A 31 -6.47 6.26 -9.73
N ILE A 32 -7.43 7.16 -9.89
CA ILE A 32 -8.86 6.83 -9.91
C ILE A 32 -9.45 7.39 -11.20
N THR A 33 -9.98 6.52 -12.05
CA THR A 33 -10.54 6.90 -13.35
C THR A 33 -12.06 6.77 -13.33
N LYS A 34 -12.71 7.90 -13.52
CA LYS A 34 -14.16 8.02 -13.72
C LYS A 34 -14.38 8.72 -15.08
N ALA A 35 -15.18 9.77 -15.16
CA ALA A 35 -15.26 10.62 -16.37
C ALA A 35 -13.91 11.33 -16.60
N ALA A 36 -13.23 11.68 -15.53
CA ALA A 36 -11.85 12.18 -15.54
C ALA A 36 -10.97 11.25 -14.72
N SER A 37 -9.66 11.33 -14.93
CA SER A 37 -8.69 10.60 -14.14
C SER A 37 -8.12 11.52 -13.05
N TYR A 38 -8.08 11.02 -11.82
CA TYR A 38 -7.57 11.74 -10.66
C TYR A 38 -6.32 11.03 -10.16
N VAL A 39 -5.26 11.79 -9.92
CA VAL A 39 -4.01 11.27 -9.38
C VAL A 39 -3.77 11.89 -8.01
N ILE A 40 -3.59 11.04 -7.01
CA ILE A 40 -3.09 11.45 -5.69
C ILE A 40 -1.64 10.99 -5.63
N ASP A 41 -0.73 11.94 -5.59
CA ASP A 41 0.68 11.70 -5.34
C ASP A 41 0.91 11.82 -3.84
N GLY A 42 1.27 10.71 -3.19
CA GLY A 42 1.45 10.67 -1.75
C GLY A 42 2.80 11.18 -1.24
N HIS A 43 3.66 11.67 -2.12
CA HIS A 43 4.93 12.25 -1.71
C HIS A 43 4.70 13.50 -0.86
N LEU A 44 5.32 13.52 0.32
CA LEU A 44 5.24 14.66 1.23
C LEU A 44 5.90 15.87 0.56
N GLN A 45 5.14 16.96 0.45
CA GLN A 45 5.65 18.21 -0.12
C GLN A 45 6.51 18.91 0.92
N GLU A 46 7.75 19.17 0.58
CA GLU A 46 8.71 19.82 1.47
C GLU A 46 8.21 21.21 1.87
N GLY A 47 8.30 21.50 3.17
CA GLY A 47 7.93 22.80 3.71
C GLY A 47 6.44 23.02 3.94
N PHE A 48 5.58 22.06 3.59
CA PHE A 48 4.14 22.20 3.86
C PHE A 48 3.84 22.13 5.36
N TYR A 49 4.45 21.18 6.07
CA TYR A 49 4.34 21.06 7.53
C TYR A 49 5.59 21.62 8.22
N SER A 50 5.41 22.23 9.38
CA SER A 50 6.51 22.58 10.28
C SER A 50 7.10 21.31 10.91
N SER A 51 8.29 21.42 11.51
CA SER A 51 8.92 20.30 12.22
C SER A 51 8.02 19.79 13.34
N THR A 52 7.33 20.68 14.06
CA THR A 52 6.40 20.32 15.13
C THR A 52 5.19 19.56 14.56
N GLU A 53 4.62 20.03 13.45
CA GLU A 53 3.50 19.35 12.81
C GLU A 53 3.87 17.97 12.28
N LEU A 54 5.07 17.79 11.74
CA LEU A 54 5.57 16.48 11.31
C LEU A 54 5.63 15.51 12.49
N GLU A 55 6.12 15.95 13.64
CA GLU A 55 6.17 15.12 14.85
C GLU A 55 4.78 14.82 15.39
N GLU A 56 3.89 15.82 15.45
CA GLU A 56 2.52 15.66 15.90
C GLU A 56 1.73 14.67 15.05
N ASN A 57 1.97 14.64 13.75
CA ASN A 57 1.34 13.70 12.82
C ASN A 57 2.05 12.34 12.76
N GLY A 58 3.16 12.16 13.47
CA GLY A 58 3.91 10.92 13.49
C GLY A 58 4.61 10.59 12.16
N ILE A 59 4.94 11.61 11.38
CA ILE A 59 5.54 11.48 10.05
C ILE A 59 6.90 12.15 9.91
N ALA A 60 7.53 12.49 11.02
CA ALA A 60 8.90 13.02 10.99
C ALA A 60 9.84 12.02 10.30
N GLY A 61 10.58 12.49 9.31
CA GLY A 61 11.48 11.65 8.50
C GLY A 61 10.80 10.88 7.36
N TYR A 62 9.50 10.97 7.20
CA TYR A 62 8.80 10.33 6.09
C TYR A 62 8.96 11.13 4.79
N SER A 63 9.10 10.43 3.68
CA SER A 63 9.06 11.02 2.33
C SER A 63 7.71 10.81 1.65
N ILE A 64 6.92 9.86 2.15
CA ILE A 64 5.61 9.50 1.61
C ILE A 64 4.60 9.48 2.75
N LEU A 65 3.41 10.00 2.51
CA LEU A 65 2.36 10.09 3.53
C LEU A 65 1.71 8.74 3.80
N PRO A 66 1.37 8.44 5.07
CA PRO A 66 0.58 7.26 5.38
C PRO A 66 -0.85 7.40 4.86
N PHE A 67 -1.46 6.27 4.53
CA PHE A 67 -2.81 6.23 3.96
C PHE A 67 -3.87 6.85 4.88
N ARG A 68 -3.70 6.77 6.19
CA ARG A 68 -4.64 7.42 7.14
C ARG A 68 -4.85 8.91 6.84
N MET A 69 -3.86 9.59 6.29
CA MET A 69 -3.94 11.01 5.97
C MET A 69 -4.59 11.28 4.60
N LEU A 70 -4.71 10.26 3.75
CA LEU A 70 -5.22 10.36 2.38
C LEU A 70 -6.48 9.54 2.14
N ARG A 71 -6.88 8.70 3.08
CA ARG A 71 -8.01 7.77 2.93
C ARG A 71 -9.31 8.50 2.61
N THR A 72 -9.60 9.58 3.30
CA THR A 72 -10.82 10.38 3.06
C THR A 72 -10.82 10.99 1.65
N ASN A 73 -9.69 11.48 1.18
CA ASN A 73 -9.57 12.01 -0.18
C ASN A 73 -9.87 10.93 -1.23
N CYS A 74 -9.32 9.74 -1.05
CA CYS A 74 -9.59 8.61 -1.94
C CYS A 74 -11.07 8.20 -1.90
N PHE A 75 -11.65 8.13 -0.70
CA PHE A 75 -13.07 7.83 -0.54
C PHE A 75 -13.96 8.83 -1.26
N ASP A 76 -13.67 10.12 -1.11
CA ASP A 76 -14.45 11.18 -1.75
C ASP A 76 -14.39 11.11 -3.28
N LEU A 77 -13.27 10.70 -3.85
CA LEU A 77 -13.12 10.53 -5.29
C LEU A 77 -13.82 9.28 -5.82
N ILE A 78 -13.90 8.23 -5.02
CA ILE A 78 -14.47 6.93 -5.45
C ILE A 78 -15.97 6.86 -5.23
N LYS A 79 -16.48 7.46 -4.14
CA LYS A 79 -17.91 7.40 -3.80
C LYS A 79 -18.78 8.02 -4.87
N GLY A 80 -20.06 7.63 -4.89
CA GLY A 80 -21.05 8.19 -5.78
C GLY A 80 -21.85 7.10 -6.51
N ARG A 81 -22.80 7.52 -7.32
CA ARG A 81 -23.66 6.61 -8.07
C ARG A 81 -22.90 5.83 -9.13
N GLN A 82 -21.92 6.50 -9.76
CA GLN A 82 -21.11 5.88 -10.79
C GLN A 82 -19.77 5.46 -10.19
N THR A 83 -19.52 4.16 -10.22
CA THR A 83 -18.26 3.61 -9.76
C THR A 83 -17.13 3.91 -10.75
N PRO A 84 -15.88 4.00 -10.28
CA PRO A 84 -14.75 4.13 -11.18
C PRO A 84 -14.69 3.00 -12.21
N SER A 85 -14.27 3.31 -13.44
CA SER A 85 -13.98 2.30 -14.45
C SER A 85 -12.71 1.56 -14.15
N SER A 86 -11.74 2.22 -13.52
CA SER A 86 -10.50 1.62 -13.04
C SER A 86 -9.92 2.42 -11.88
N PHE A 87 -9.09 1.77 -11.08
CA PHE A 87 -8.27 2.44 -10.08
C PHE A 87 -7.00 1.64 -9.80
N LYS A 88 -6.02 2.33 -9.23
CA LYS A 88 -4.75 1.75 -8.81
C LYS A 88 -4.32 2.41 -7.50
N PHE A 89 -3.86 1.59 -6.55
CA PHE A 89 -3.23 2.04 -5.31
C PHE A 89 -1.86 1.40 -5.20
N VAL A 90 -0.85 2.19 -4.91
CA VAL A 90 0.51 1.70 -4.64
C VAL A 90 0.85 1.98 -3.18
N PHE A 91 0.89 0.93 -2.39
CA PHE A 91 1.22 0.99 -0.97
C PHE A 91 2.64 0.50 -0.70
N LEU A 92 3.25 1.07 0.33
CA LEU A 92 4.54 0.62 0.86
C LEU A 92 4.46 0.43 2.37
N LEU A 93 5.35 -0.42 2.92
CA LEU A 93 5.57 -0.43 4.36
C LEU A 93 6.17 0.90 4.81
N SER A 94 5.73 1.37 5.99
CA SER A 94 6.37 2.49 6.68
C SER A 94 7.81 2.14 7.05
N PRO A 95 8.70 3.13 7.30
CA PRO A 95 10.06 2.87 7.71
C PRO A 95 10.15 1.96 8.95
N GLU A 96 9.30 2.19 9.94
CA GLU A 96 9.26 1.40 11.18
C GLU A 96 8.84 -0.04 10.91
N ASN A 97 7.82 -0.24 10.08
CA ASN A 97 7.33 -1.57 9.72
C ASN A 97 8.32 -2.32 8.83
N MET A 98 9.04 -1.61 7.96
CA MET A 98 10.09 -2.22 7.16
C MET A 98 11.24 -2.74 8.04
N GLU A 99 11.70 -1.94 8.99
CA GLU A 99 12.73 -2.33 9.94
C GLU A 99 12.27 -3.52 10.79
N HIS A 100 11.05 -3.46 11.31
CA HIS A 100 10.47 -4.54 12.11
C HIS A 100 10.36 -5.85 11.30
N THR A 101 9.93 -5.76 10.06
CA THR A 101 9.78 -6.93 9.17
C THR A 101 11.13 -7.59 8.91
N LEU A 102 12.15 -6.83 8.55
CA LEU A 102 13.51 -7.35 8.33
C LEU A 102 14.07 -8.01 9.59
N SER A 103 13.86 -7.40 10.74
CA SER A 103 14.31 -7.93 12.02
C SER A 103 13.57 -9.22 12.40
N SER A 104 12.25 -9.26 12.27
CA SER A 104 11.44 -10.42 12.64
C SER A 104 11.68 -11.63 11.74
N LEU A 105 12.06 -11.42 10.50
CA LEU A 105 12.40 -12.48 9.54
C LEU A 105 13.87 -12.92 9.63
N HIS A 106 14.66 -12.30 10.51
CA HIS A 106 16.10 -12.52 10.58
C HIS A 106 16.77 -12.40 9.20
N SER A 107 16.35 -11.41 8.44
CA SER A 107 16.84 -11.19 7.07
C SER A 107 18.31 -10.82 7.06
N ALA A 108 19.03 -11.30 6.04
CA ALA A 108 20.41 -10.87 5.78
C ALA A 108 20.46 -9.44 5.21
N PHE A 109 19.33 -8.93 4.70
CA PHE A 109 19.25 -7.55 4.19
C PHE A 109 19.04 -6.56 5.33
N THR A 110 19.59 -5.36 5.16
CA THR A 110 19.37 -4.22 6.06
C THR A 110 18.42 -3.22 5.40
N VAL A 111 17.93 -2.26 6.18
CA VAL A 111 17.04 -1.20 5.69
C VAL A 111 17.68 -0.44 4.52
N SER A 112 19.00 -0.25 4.51
CA SER A 112 19.70 0.43 3.43
C SER A 112 19.73 -0.36 2.11
N ASP A 113 19.52 -1.67 2.16
CA ASP A 113 19.50 -2.54 0.98
C ASP A 113 18.15 -2.54 0.25
N ILE A 114 17.12 -2.02 0.88
CA ILE A 114 15.73 -2.09 0.42
C ILE A 114 15.18 -0.69 0.19
N SER A 115 14.62 -0.43 -1.00
CA SER A 115 13.90 0.80 -1.29
C SER A 115 12.46 0.74 -0.78
N GLY A 116 11.84 -0.42 -0.80
CA GLY A 116 10.48 -0.57 -0.30
C GLY A 116 9.91 -1.97 -0.48
N PHE A 117 8.95 -2.27 0.37
CA PHE A 117 8.07 -3.42 0.27
C PHE A 117 6.73 -2.92 -0.27
N PHE A 118 6.33 -3.39 -1.43
CA PHE A 118 5.19 -2.86 -2.17
C PHE A 118 4.00 -3.80 -2.15
N ILE A 119 2.82 -3.18 -2.10
CA ILE A 119 1.53 -3.82 -2.41
C ILE A 119 0.87 -2.94 -3.46
N ASN A 120 0.59 -3.52 -4.63
CA ASN A 120 -0.11 -2.84 -5.71
C ASN A 120 -1.51 -3.40 -5.82
N ILE A 121 -2.52 -2.55 -5.72
CA ILE A 121 -3.92 -2.93 -5.87
C ILE A 121 -4.44 -2.27 -7.13
N ARG A 122 -5.03 -3.07 -8.01
CA ARG A 122 -5.55 -2.59 -9.29
C ARG A 122 -6.93 -3.15 -9.56
N TYR A 123 -7.83 -2.28 -9.94
CA TYR A 123 -9.14 -2.65 -10.47
C TYR A 123 -9.22 -2.24 -11.93
N GLN A 124 -9.45 -3.20 -12.79
CA GLN A 124 -9.56 -2.97 -14.23
C GLN A 124 -10.35 -4.11 -14.86
N SER A 125 -11.24 -3.80 -15.81
CA SER A 125 -12.06 -4.81 -16.50
C SER A 125 -12.82 -5.70 -15.51
N GLN A 126 -13.35 -5.10 -14.46
CA GLN A 126 -14.11 -5.74 -13.39
C GLN A 126 -13.32 -6.78 -12.58
N LEU A 127 -12.01 -6.76 -12.69
CA LEU A 127 -11.12 -7.62 -11.94
C LEU A 127 -10.30 -6.80 -10.94
N LEU A 128 -10.37 -7.18 -9.66
CA LEU A 128 -9.59 -6.57 -8.60
C LEU A 128 -8.43 -7.47 -8.25
N THR A 129 -7.22 -6.99 -8.48
CA THR A 129 -5.99 -7.75 -8.25
C THR A 129 -5.09 -7.06 -7.25
N LEU A 130 -4.29 -7.86 -6.55
CA LEU A 130 -3.23 -7.39 -5.68
C LEU A 130 -1.95 -8.11 -6.08
N THR A 131 -0.88 -7.34 -6.25
CA THR A 131 0.46 -7.87 -6.48
C THR A 131 1.42 -7.36 -5.42
N THR A 132 2.38 -8.17 -5.06
CA THR A 132 3.44 -7.83 -4.11
C THR A 132 4.74 -7.57 -4.85
N GLY A 133 5.67 -6.91 -4.18
CA GLY A 133 7.01 -6.75 -4.71
C GLY A 133 7.93 -6.12 -3.69
N ILE A 134 9.22 -6.29 -3.92
CA ILE A 134 10.27 -5.64 -3.14
C ILE A 134 11.20 -4.94 -4.13
N SER A 135 11.52 -3.68 -3.82
CA SER A 135 12.51 -2.94 -4.57
C SER A 135 13.83 -2.92 -3.78
N TYR A 136 14.88 -3.43 -4.38
CA TYR A 136 16.20 -3.51 -3.78
C TYR A 136 17.11 -2.40 -4.29
N ASN A 137 17.94 -1.86 -3.40
CA ASN A 137 19.01 -0.92 -3.76
C ASN A 137 20.27 -1.64 -4.23
N ILE A 138 20.34 -2.95 -4.03
CA ILE A 138 21.45 -3.80 -4.41
C ILE A 138 20.97 -4.93 -5.32
N PHE A 139 21.87 -5.50 -6.13
CA PHE A 139 21.57 -6.70 -6.88
C PHE A 139 21.63 -7.92 -5.97
N SER A 140 20.61 -8.77 -6.03
CA SER A 140 20.59 -10.05 -5.35
C SER A 140 19.78 -11.07 -6.14
N ALA A 141 20.29 -12.28 -6.23
CA ALA A 141 19.58 -13.43 -6.80
C ALA A 141 18.77 -14.18 -5.73
N ASP A 142 18.94 -13.84 -4.45
CA ASP A 142 18.21 -14.46 -3.35
C ASP A 142 16.76 -13.98 -3.35
N LYS A 143 15.82 -14.93 -3.44
CA LYS A 143 14.39 -14.69 -3.46
C LYS A 143 13.68 -15.04 -2.16
N THR A 144 14.45 -15.33 -1.10
CA THR A 144 13.87 -15.72 0.18
C THR A 144 13.02 -14.62 0.78
N LEU A 145 13.50 -13.37 0.76
CA LEU A 145 12.75 -12.24 1.31
C LEU A 145 11.48 -11.97 0.50
N ASP A 146 11.54 -12.08 -0.82
CA ASP A 146 10.34 -11.94 -1.68
C ASP A 146 9.27 -12.96 -1.28
N SER A 147 9.65 -14.22 -1.09
CA SER A 147 8.75 -15.29 -0.66
C SER A 147 8.16 -15.03 0.72
N GLU A 148 8.97 -14.55 1.65
CA GLU A 148 8.50 -14.22 3.00
C GLU A 148 7.55 -13.01 3.00
N TRP A 149 7.83 -12.02 2.16
CA TRP A 149 6.93 -10.89 1.98
C TRP A 149 5.55 -11.34 1.44
N ASP A 150 5.55 -12.19 0.45
CA ASP A 150 4.31 -12.76 -0.12
C ASP A 150 3.47 -13.45 0.97
N LYS A 151 4.10 -14.25 1.83
CA LYS A 151 3.42 -14.92 2.94
C LYS A 151 2.85 -13.94 3.95
N LEU A 152 3.61 -12.89 4.28
CA LEU A 152 3.16 -11.85 5.22
C LEU A 152 1.93 -11.11 4.67
N VAL A 153 1.90 -10.79 3.39
CA VAL A 153 0.77 -10.12 2.77
C VAL A 153 -0.46 -11.03 2.78
N MET A 154 -0.32 -12.30 2.40
CA MET A 154 -1.43 -13.26 2.46
C MET A 154 -1.97 -13.42 3.87
N LYS A 155 -1.09 -13.48 4.86
CA LYS A 155 -1.48 -13.54 6.28
C LYS A 155 -2.22 -12.28 6.72
N PHE A 156 -1.75 -11.12 6.31
CA PHE A 156 -2.41 -9.84 6.59
C PHE A 156 -3.84 -9.82 6.02
N LEU A 157 -4.01 -10.27 4.79
CA LEU A 157 -5.34 -10.35 4.16
C LEU A 157 -6.25 -11.32 4.92
N ALA A 158 -5.76 -12.50 5.24
CA ALA A 158 -6.52 -13.52 5.99
C ALA A 158 -6.91 -13.02 7.39
N ASN A 159 -6.00 -12.35 8.09
CA ASN A 159 -6.26 -11.81 9.43
C ASN A 159 -7.30 -10.69 9.43
N ASN A 160 -7.51 -10.04 8.30
CA ASN A 160 -8.52 -8.99 8.14
C ASN A 160 -9.76 -9.46 7.38
N ASP A 161 -9.95 -10.76 7.27
CA ASP A 161 -11.10 -11.39 6.60
C ASP A 161 -11.28 -10.91 5.14
N ILE A 162 -10.18 -10.65 4.46
CA ILE A 162 -10.20 -10.28 3.04
C ILE A 162 -10.03 -11.54 2.20
N ASN A 163 -11.06 -11.88 1.44
CA ASN A 163 -11.07 -13.08 0.61
C ASN A 163 -10.24 -12.89 -0.66
N PHE A 164 -9.43 -13.88 -0.97
CA PHE A 164 -8.58 -13.86 -2.16
C PHE A 164 -8.36 -15.27 -2.71
N LYS A 165 -7.93 -15.32 -3.96
CA LYS A 165 -7.43 -16.55 -4.59
C LYS A 165 -6.16 -16.23 -5.38
N GLU A 166 -5.23 -17.15 -5.44
CA GLU A 166 -4.03 -17.00 -6.26
C GLU A 166 -4.38 -17.11 -7.74
N LEU A 167 -3.70 -16.29 -8.53
CA LEU A 167 -3.83 -16.28 -9.99
C LEU A 167 -2.72 -17.09 -10.65
#